data_98e6086a891a9e9bd676f0a87e55ba6e
#
_entry.id   98e6086a891a9e9bd676f0a87e55ba6e
#
_cell.length_a   1.000
_cell.length_b   1.000
_cell.length_c   1.000
_cell.angle_alpha   90.00
_cell.angle_beta   90.00
_cell.angle_gamma   90.00
#
_symmetry.space_group_name_H-M   'P 1'
#
loop_
_entity.id
_entity.type
_entity.pdbx_description
1 polymer ?
#
loop_
_entity_poly.entity_id
_entity_poly.type
_entity_poly.pdbx_seq_one_letter_code
_entity_poly.pdbx_strand_id
1 'polypeptide(L)'
;RYAFGILDHLRTPSPDRIPVDCAVAGPCGGCSLRHLDYTAELRAKQENVTDAFRRIGGLDVPVLDICPSPEVDRYRNKVQFPVGLDKNGAPCIGFYAGRTHRIVPCPDCKLQPGVLNDIGNALCGFFAENGIQPYNEETGRGLVRHIFLRRGAHSGQIMVCLVCTRPNLPHADALCTRLREQFADIATILLNVNSKNTNVILGTETHTLYGPGYIEDTLCGVPVQLGPLSFYQVNTLAAERLYGIAAQYAQLTPDDLLLDLYCGMGTIGLSMVDYCRELVGVEIVPEAIESAKANAARMGDAVAAKSCFFCADAGQAATRLAAEGLHPDVVMLDPPRKGCDEATLSA
;
A
#
# COMPACT_ATOMS: atom_id res chain seq x y z
N ARG A 1 23.72 -24.66 0.56
CA ARG A 1 24.78 -23.65 0.52
C ARG A 1 24.39 -22.61 -0.53
N TYR A 2 24.59 -21.33 -0.25
CA TYR A 2 24.36 -20.22 -1.17
C TYR A 2 25.58 -19.29 -1.17
N ALA A 3 25.74 -18.51 -2.23
CA ALA A 3 26.79 -17.52 -2.37
C ALA A 3 26.18 -16.17 -2.76
N PHE A 4 26.82 -15.08 -2.35
CA PHE A 4 26.50 -13.74 -2.81
C PHE A 4 27.52 -13.32 -3.86
N GLY A 5 27.07 -12.69 -4.92
CA GLY A 5 27.90 -12.05 -5.92
C GLY A 5 27.54 -10.56 -6.03
N ILE A 6 28.55 -9.74 -6.24
CA ILE A 6 28.37 -8.32 -6.59
C ILE A 6 28.66 -8.22 -8.10
N LEU A 7 27.73 -7.61 -8.85
CA LEU A 7 27.94 -7.34 -10.26
C LEU A 7 29.04 -6.29 -10.40
N ASP A 8 30.14 -6.65 -11.02
CA ASP A 8 31.23 -5.73 -11.32
C ASP A 8 30.96 -4.97 -12.62
N HIS A 9 30.77 -5.70 -13.73
CA HIS A 9 30.46 -5.11 -15.02
C HIS A 9 29.69 -6.09 -15.91
N LEU A 10 28.94 -5.55 -16.89
CA LEU A 10 28.26 -6.32 -17.92
C LEU A 10 29.18 -6.49 -19.13
N ARG A 11 29.53 -7.73 -19.48
CA ARG A 11 30.26 -8.03 -20.72
C ARG A 11 29.36 -7.98 -21.92
N THR A 12 28.21 -8.67 -21.83
CA THR A 12 27.20 -8.71 -22.88
C THR A 12 25.85 -8.41 -22.23
N PRO A 13 25.26 -7.22 -22.46
CA PRO A 13 23.93 -6.92 -21.95
C PRO A 13 22.87 -7.78 -22.64
N SER A 14 21.82 -8.14 -21.88
CA SER A 14 20.64 -8.77 -22.48
C SER A 14 19.99 -7.85 -23.53
N PRO A 15 19.43 -8.37 -24.62
CA PRO A 15 18.61 -7.60 -25.55
C PRO A 15 17.37 -6.96 -24.87
N ASP A 16 16.91 -7.53 -23.78
CA ASP A 16 15.78 -7.01 -22.99
C ASP A 16 16.17 -5.85 -22.06
N ARG A 17 17.46 -5.49 -22.02
CA ARG A 17 17.91 -4.37 -21.18
C ARG A 17 17.62 -3.04 -21.84
N ILE A 18 16.95 -2.15 -21.10
CA ILE A 18 16.63 -0.79 -21.54
C ILE A 18 17.48 0.25 -20.77
N PRO A 19 17.66 1.45 -21.33
CA PRO A 19 18.21 2.58 -20.60
C PRO A 19 17.37 2.90 -19.36
N VAL A 20 18.02 3.10 -18.23
CA VAL A 20 17.32 3.45 -16.98
C VAL A 20 16.99 4.94 -16.99
N ASP A 21 15.73 5.29 -16.88
CA ASP A 21 15.21 6.66 -16.90
C ASP A 21 15.13 7.33 -15.52
N CYS A 22 15.62 6.64 -14.47
CA CYS A 22 15.70 7.15 -13.11
C CYS A 22 17.15 7.43 -12.72
N ALA A 23 17.48 8.69 -12.46
CA ALA A 23 18.87 9.11 -12.15
C ALA A 23 19.44 8.46 -10.88
N VAL A 24 18.61 7.94 -9.99
CA VAL A 24 19.00 7.34 -8.71
C VAL A 24 18.75 5.82 -8.64
N ALA A 25 18.43 5.17 -9.75
CA ALA A 25 18.09 3.74 -9.76
C ALA A 25 19.23 2.84 -9.24
N GLY A 26 20.50 3.21 -9.43
CA GLY A 26 21.64 2.45 -8.90
C GLY A 26 21.76 2.52 -7.37
N PRO A 27 21.84 3.71 -6.78
CA PRO A 27 22.01 3.87 -5.34
C PRO A 27 20.70 3.68 -4.54
N CYS A 28 19.52 3.92 -5.16
CA CYS A 28 18.21 3.75 -4.51
C CYS A 28 17.85 2.27 -4.42
N GLY A 29 17.37 1.82 -3.26
CA GLY A 29 16.93 0.44 -3.03
C GLY A 29 15.47 0.16 -3.46
N GLY A 30 14.77 1.10 -4.11
CA GLY A 30 13.33 1.01 -4.34
C GLY A 30 12.90 0.16 -5.52
N CYS A 31 13.69 0.08 -6.60
CA CYS A 31 13.35 -0.62 -7.84
C CYS A 31 14.40 -1.66 -8.20
N SER A 32 13.99 -2.92 -8.40
CA SER A 32 14.90 -4.02 -8.73
C SER A 32 15.02 -4.26 -10.24
N LEU A 33 13.97 -3.94 -11.04
CA LEU A 33 13.85 -4.32 -12.45
C LEU A 33 13.75 -3.13 -13.42
N ARG A 34 14.04 -1.89 -12.98
CA ARG A 34 13.91 -0.68 -13.81
C ARG A 34 14.79 -0.66 -15.07
N HIS A 35 15.77 -1.55 -15.15
CA HIS A 35 16.67 -1.73 -16.28
C HIS A 35 16.19 -2.79 -17.30
N LEU A 36 15.01 -3.38 -17.08
CA LEU A 36 14.44 -4.45 -17.89
C LEU A 36 13.22 -3.92 -18.66
N ASP A 37 13.08 -4.31 -19.91
CA ASP A 37 11.86 -4.09 -20.68
C ASP A 37 10.67 -4.71 -19.95
N TYR A 38 9.51 -4.04 -19.97
CA TYR A 38 8.35 -4.49 -19.18
C TYR A 38 7.82 -5.85 -19.63
N THR A 39 7.86 -6.16 -20.94
CA THR A 39 7.46 -7.46 -21.45
C THR A 39 8.38 -8.57 -20.93
N ALA A 40 9.68 -8.30 -20.87
CA ALA A 40 10.64 -9.23 -20.28
C ALA A 40 10.48 -9.37 -18.76
N GLU A 41 10.11 -8.29 -18.06
CA GLU A 41 9.76 -8.33 -16.62
C GLU A 41 8.54 -9.26 -16.40
N LEU A 42 7.51 -9.15 -17.25
CA LEU A 42 6.33 -10.02 -17.18
C LEU A 42 6.71 -11.49 -17.38
N ARG A 43 7.51 -11.79 -18.43
CA ARG A 43 8.00 -13.17 -18.65
C ARG A 43 8.75 -13.73 -17.45
N ALA A 44 9.69 -12.97 -16.90
CA ALA A 44 10.46 -13.40 -15.73
C ALA A 44 9.58 -13.66 -14.50
N LYS A 45 8.55 -12.83 -14.29
CA LYS A 45 7.58 -13.01 -13.18
C LYS A 45 6.73 -14.27 -13.41
N GLN A 46 6.26 -14.51 -14.62
CA GLN A 46 5.49 -15.70 -14.95
C GLN A 46 6.31 -16.98 -14.81
N GLU A 47 7.57 -16.97 -15.28
CA GLU A 47 8.52 -18.07 -15.08
C GLU A 47 8.75 -18.37 -13.61
N ASN A 48 8.90 -17.35 -12.75
CA ASN A 48 9.04 -17.54 -11.31
C ASN A 48 7.83 -18.26 -10.69
N VAL A 49 6.60 -17.93 -11.09
CA VAL A 49 5.39 -18.60 -10.61
C VAL A 49 5.34 -20.05 -11.11
N THR A 50 5.59 -20.27 -12.40
CA THR A 50 5.65 -21.63 -13.00
C THR A 50 6.69 -22.51 -12.30
N ASP A 51 7.88 -21.95 -12.05
CA ASP A 51 8.94 -22.67 -11.34
C ASP A 51 8.58 -22.96 -9.87
N ALA A 52 7.85 -22.05 -9.22
CA ALA A 52 7.38 -22.29 -7.84
C ALA A 52 6.40 -23.47 -7.79
N PHE A 53 5.42 -23.56 -8.70
CA PHE A 53 4.52 -24.72 -8.79
C PHE A 53 5.29 -25.99 -9.07
N ARG A 54 6.13 -26.00 -10.10
CA ARG A 54 6.84 -27.22 -10.53
C ARG A 54 7.91 -27.67 -9.55
N ARG A 55 8.81 -26.76 -9.10
CA ARG A 55 10.01 -27.13 -8.34
C ARG A 55 9.78 -27.16 -6.84
N ILE A 56 8.92 -26.30 -6.30
CA ILE A 56 8.62 -26.24 -4.87
C ILE A 56 7.37 -27.04 -4.56
N GLY A 57 6.29 -26.83 -5.33
CA GLY A 57 5.03 -27.53 -5.13
C GLY A 57 5.01 -28.96 -5.67
N GLY A 58 5.94 -29.35 -6.55
CA GLY A 58 5.90 -30.65 -7.24
C GLY A 58 4.68 -30.83 -8.15
N LEU A 59 4.05 -29.71 -8.57
CA LEU A 59 2.83 -29.68 -9.36
C LEU A 59 3.14 -29.29 -10.80
N ASP A 60 2.71 -30.09 -11.76
CA ASP A 60 2.77 -29.76 -13.19
C ASP A 60 1.40 -29.28 -13.66
N VAL A 61 1.09 -28.02 -13.33
CA VAL A 61 -0.16 -27.36 -13.68
C VAL A 61 0.08 -26.22 -14.65
N PRO A 62 -0.84 -25.93 -15.59
CA PRO A 62 -0.71 -24.81 -16.49
C PRO A 62 -0.83 -23.49 -15.71
N VAL A 63 0.16 -22.60 -15.86
CA VAL A 63 0.11 -21.23 -15.38
C VAL A 63 -0.34 -20.36 -16.54
N LEU A 64 -1.50 -19.71 -16.40
CA LEU A 64 -2.03 -18.81 -17.41
C LEU A 64 -1.14 -17.58 -17.61
N ASP A 65 -1.32 -16.89 -18.72
CA ASP A 65 -0.54 -15.69 -19.04
C ASP A 65 -0.69 -14.62 -17.96
N ILE A 66 0.44 -14.05 -17.56
CA ILE A 66 0.46 -12.98 -16.55
C ILE A 66 -0.34 -11.76 -17.03
N CYS A 67 -1.18 -11.26 -16.15
CA CYS A 67 -1.94 -10.06 -16.42
C CYS A 67 -1.06 -8.82 -16.18
N PRO A 68 -0.77 -7.98 -17.19
CA PRO A 68 0.05 -6.81 -17.04
C PRO A 68 -0.65 -5.74 -16.18
N SER A 69 0.13 -4.92 -15.47
CA SER A 69 -0.42 -3.72 -14.80
C SER A 69 -0.96 -2.74 -15.87
N PRO A 70 -2.11 -2.09 -15.63
CA PRO A 70 -2.59 -1.03 -16.52
C PRO A 70 -1.59 0.13 -16.66
N GLU A 71 -0.87 0.44 -15.60
CA GLU A 71 0.17 1.46 -15.57
C GLU A 71 1.47 0.88 -15.02
N VAL A 72 2.59 1.22 -15.64
CA VAL A 72 3.94 0.77 -15.26
C VAL A 72 4.63 1.82 -14.39
N ASP A 73 4.29 3.10 -14.59
CA ASP A 73 4.80 4.25 -13.87
C ASP A 73 3.66 5.01 -13.19
N ARG A 74 4.00 5.80 -12.17
CA ARG A 74 3.07 6.71 -11.46
C ARG A 74 1.86 6.02 -10.80
N TYR A 75 1.89 4.69 -10.67
CA TYR A 75 0.76 3.88 -10.18
C TYR A 75 0.59 3.85 -8.66
N ARG A 76 1.65 4.18 -7.90
CA ARG A 76 1.60 4.06 -6.42
C ARG A 76 0.81 5.23 -5.82
N ASN A 77 -0.33 4.91 -5.23
CA ASN A 77 -1.18 5.89 -4.55
C ASN A 77 -0.66 6.33 -3.17
N LYS A 78 0.42 5.72 -2.66
CA LYS A 78 1.01 6.00 -1.36
C LYS A 78 2.53 6.02 -1.42
N VAL A 79 3.13 7.00 -0.74
CA VAL A 79 4.58 7.10 -0.53
C VAL A 79 4.90 7.51 0.91
N GLN A 80 6.03 7.02 1.39
CA GLN A 80 6.60 7.35 2.69
C GLN A 80 8.05 7.80 2.45
N PHE A 81 8.23 9.10 2.31
CA PHE A 81 9.57 9.66 2.11
C PHE A 81 10.29 9.82 3.44
N PRO A 82 11.41 9.16 3.70
CA PRO A 82 12.33 9.63 4.73
C PRO A 82 12.84 11.04 4.36
N VAL A 83 12.91 11.91 5.35
CA VAL A 83 13.42 13.28 5.17
C VAL A 83 14.85 13.35 5.71
N GLY A 84 15.76 13.79 4.88
CA GLY A 84 17.18 13.94 5.22
C GLY A 84 17.75 15.26 4.77
N LEU A 85 19.06 15.33 4.80
CA LEU A 85 19.81 16.47 4.24
C LEU A 85 20.52 16.05 2.95
N ASP A 86 20.48 16.90 1.97
CA ASP A 86 21.29 16.75 0.74
C ASP A 86 22.77 17.06 0.99
N LYS A 87 23.60 17.00 -0.06
CA LYS A 87 25.03 17.31 0.00
C LYS A 87 25.34 18.77 0.40
N ASN A 88 24.36 19.66 0.29
CA ASN A 88 24.50 21.09 0.63
C ASN A 88 23.93 21.38 2.04
N GLY A 89 23.42 20.37 2.74
CA GLY A 89 22.81 20.51 4.05
C GLY A 89 21.37 21.01 4.02
N ALA A 90 20.71 20.99 2.85
CA ALA A 90 19.29 21.35 2.73
C ALA A 90 18.37 20.13 2.94
N PRO A 91 17.20 20.31 3.57
CA PRO A 91 16.20 19.24 3.67
C PRO A 91 15.81 18.69 2.30
N CYS A 92 15.74 17.37 2.19
CA CYS A 92 15.34 16.69 0.96
C CYS A 92 14.53 15.45 1.22
N ILE A 93 13.64 15.10 0.29
CA ILE A 93 12.99 13.80 0.23
C ILE A 93 13.86 12.80 -0.52
N GLY A 94 13.70 11.51 -0.18
CA GLY A 94 14.42 10.46 -0.90
C GLY A 94 13.96 9.08 -0.49
N PHE A 95 14.84 8.10 -0.69
CA PHE A 95 14.65 6.73 -0.25
C PHE A 95 15.95 6.19 0.33
N TYR A 96 15.86 5.16 1.14
CA TYR A 96 17.06 4.51 1.69
C TYR A 96 17.83 3.76 0.60
N ALA A 97 19.13 3.90 0.60
CA ALA A 97 20.01 3.03 -0.16
C ALA A 97 19.85 1.58 0.35
N GLY A 98 19.92 0.64 -0.55
CA GLY A 98 19.70 -0.77 -0.22
C GLY A 98 20.48 -1.25 1.01
N ARG A 99 19.75 -1.83 1.98
CA ARG A 99 20.29 -2.36 3.25
C ARG A 99 20.98 -1.31 4.16
N THR A 100 20.62 -0.05 4.02
CA THR A 100 21.14 1.05 4.86
C THR A 100 20.04 2.04 5.20
N HIS A 101 20.31 2.95 6.15
CA HIS A 101 19.47 4.11 6.44
C HIS A 101 19.99 5.41 5.79
N ARG A 102 20.95 5.29 4.88
CA ARG A 102 21.43 6.43 4.11
C ARG A 102 20.39 6.86 3.08
N ILE A 103 19.91 8.09 3.18
CA ILE A 103 18.94 8.63 2.26
C ILE A 103 19.62 9.00 0.92
N VAL A 104 19.02 8.54 -0.17
CA VAL A 104 19.37 8.92 -1.53
C VAL A 104 18.34 9.96 -1.96
N PRO A 105 18.70 11.24 -2.14
CA PRO A 105 17.77 12.26 -2.57
C PRO A 105 17.11 11.89 -3.90
N CYS A 106 15.78 11.95 -3.94
CA CYS A 106 15.00 11.58 -5.12
C CYS A 106 13.81 12.54 -5.25
N PRO A 107 13.99 13.69 -5.91
CA PRO A 107 12.95 14.70 -6.05
C PRO A 107 11.83 14.32 -7.02
N ASP A 108 12.08 13.38 -7.93
CA ASP A 108 11.06 12.88 -8.88
C ASP A 108 11.15 11.35 -9.00
N CYS A 109 10.49 10.65 -8.10
CA CYS A 109 10.33 9.21 -8.19
C CYS A 109 9.23 8.84 -9.20
N LYS A 110 9.54 7.92 -10.11
CA LYS A 110 8.62 7.48 -11.17
C LYS A 110 7.49 6.56 -10.69
N LEU A 111 7.53 6.08 -9.44
CA LEU A 111 6.53 5.11 -8.95
C LEU A 111 5.21 5.77 -8.53
N GLN A 112 5.25 6.97 -7.94
CA GLN A 112 4.04 7.70 -7.52
C GLN A 112 3.71 8.88 -8.42
N PRO A 113 2.45 9.35 -8.44
CA PRO A 113 2.04 10.57 -9.15
C PRO A 113 2.95 11.76 -8.86
N GLY A 114 3.26 12.57 -9.88
CA GLY A 114 4.17 13.71 -9.77
C GLY A 114 3.80 14.67 -8.65
N VAL A 115 2.52 14.93 -8.45
CA VAL A 115 2.02 15.81 -7.39
C VAL A 115 2.48 15.39 -5.99
N LEU A 116 2.66 14.08 -5.72
CA LEU A 116 3.19 13.63 -4.43
C LEU A 116 4.68 13.97 -4.26
N ASN A 117 5.46 13.94 -5.34
CA ASN A 117 6.85 14.41 -5.34
C ASN A 117 6.89 15.94 -5.11
N ASP A 118 6.01 16.68 -5.80
CA ASP A 118 5.95 18.14 -5.70
C ASP A 118 5.59 18.61 -4.29
N ILE A 119 4.62 17.95 -3.63
CA ILE A 119 4.27 18.20 -2.23
C ILE A 119 5.46 17.90 -1.31
N GLY A 120 6.14 16.77 -1.51
CA GLY A 120 7.32 16.42 -0.72
C GLY A 120 8.46 17.46 -0.85
N ASN A 121 8.72 17.93 -2.07
CA ASN A 121 9.71 18.99 -2.34
C ASN A 121 9.29 20.34 -1.74
N ALA A 122 8.02 20.73 -1.86
CA ALA A 122 7.49 21.97 -1.27
C ALA A 122 7.61 21.96 0.27
N LEU A 123 7.35 20.81 0.90
CA LEU A 123 7.56 20.64 2.34
C LEU A 123 9.02 20.80 2.73
N CYS A 124 9.95 20.20 1.98
CA CYS A 124 11.38 20.38 2.24
C CYS A 124 11.84 21.83 2.08
N GLY A 125 11.30 22.55 1.09
CA GLY A 125 11.52 23.99 0.94
C GLY A 125 11.03 24.79 2.15
N PHE A 126 9.81 24.49 2.61
CA PHE A 126 9.26 25.13 3.81
C PHE A 126 10.10 24.83 5.07
N PHE A 127 10.59 23.60 5.22
CA PHE A 127 11.46 23.24 6.35
C PHE A 127 12.77 24.04 6.32
N ALA A 128 13.39 24.19 5.14
CA ALA A 128 14.61 24.98 4.98
C ALA A 128 14.38 26.46 5.36
N GLU A 129 13.32 27.08 4.85
CA GLU A 129 12.98 28.48 5.10
C GLU A 129 12.71 28.78 6.59
N ASN A 130 12.16 27.82 7.33
CA ASN A 130 11.75 27.96 8.73
C ASN A 130 12.68 27.28 9.72
N GLY A 131 13.85 26.78 9.29
CA GLY A 131 14.83 26.15 10.15
C GLY A 131 14.37 24.85 10.81
N ILE A 132 13.37 24.17 10.22
CA ILE A 132 12.84 22.88 10.71
C ILE A 132 13.79 21.76 10.27
N GLN A 133 14.44 21.12 11.23
CA GLN A 133 15.47 20.13 10.95
C GLN A 133 14.89 18.73 10.75
N PRO A 134 15.33 18.00 9.70
CA PRO A 134 15.12 16.55 9.60
C PRO A 134 15.70 15.82 10.83
N TYR A 135 15.04 14.73 11.21
CA TYR A 135 15.52 13.87 12.29
C TYR A 135 16.75 13.07 11.83
N ASN A 136 17.80 13.15 12.62
CA ASN A 136 19.01 12.37 12.43
C ASN A 136 19.02 11.19 13.41
N GLU A 137 18.98 9.96 12.92
CA GLU A 137 18.91 8.73 13.72
C GLU A 137 20.17 8.48 14.55
N GLU A 138 21.35 8.94 14.11
CA GLU A 138 22.61 8.75 14.83
C GLU A 138 22.72 9.67 16.04
N THR A 139 22.27 10.93 15.89
CA THR A 139 22.37 11.92 16.98
C THR A 139 21.10 12.02 17.83
N GLY A 140 19.98 11.46 17.38
CA GLY A 140 18.67 11.58 18.02
C GLY A 140 18.10 13.01 17.95
N ARG A 141 18.62 13.89 17.10
CA ARG A 141 18.23 15.30 17.00
C ARG A 141 17.44 15.56 15.72
N GLY A 142 16.59 16.59 15.76
CA GLY A 142 15.71 16.99 14.67
C GLY A 142 14.26 16.68 14.97
N LEU A 143 13.37 17.07 14.05
CA LEU A 143 11.92 16.99 14.25
C LEU A 143 11.25 16.05 13.25
N VAL A 144 11.43 16.28 11.94
CA VAL A 144 10.70 15.57 10.89
C VAL A 144 11.44 14.31 10.47
N ARG A 145 10.79 13.17 10.61
CA ARG A 145 11.33 11.85 10.23
C ARG A 145 10.94 11.45 8.83
N HIS A 146 9.62 11.54 8.55
CA HIS A 146 9.06 11.11 7.27
C HIS A 146 7.95 12.08 6.83
N ILE A 147 7.74 12.13 5.53
CA ILE A 147 6.54 12.67 4.89
C ILE A 147 5.77 11.49 4.32
N PHE A 148 4.62 11.19 4.90
CA PHE A 148 3.69 10.19 4.39
C PHE A 148 2.64 10.90 3.54
N LEU A 149 2.51 10.48 2.28
CA LEU A 149 1.52 10.99 1.36
C LEU A 149 0.66 9.86 0.80
N ARG A 150 -0.63 10.12 0.69
CA ARG A 150 -1.59 9.20 0.07
C ARG A 150 -2.51 9.99 -0.85
N ARG A 151 -2.79 9.44 -2.03
CA ARG A 151 -3.74 10.02 -2.99
C ARG A 151 -4.81 8.99 -3.32
N GLY A 152 -6.08 9.38 -3.27
CA GLY A 152 -7.17 8.59 -3.84
C GLY A 152 -6.99 8.48 -5.35
N ALA A 153 -7.06 7.28 -5.88
CA ALA A 153 -6.84 7.06 -7.32
C ALA A 153 -8.00 7.60 -8.15
N HIS A 154 -9.22 7.44 -7.67
CA HIS A 154 -10.46 7.91 -8.32
C HIS A 154 -10.88 9.29 -7.81
N SER A 155 -10.81 9.54 -6.49
CA SER A 155 -11.22 10.82 -5.93
C SER A 155 -10.23 11.96 -6.18
N GLY A 156 -8.94 11.64 -6.37
CA GLY A 156 -7.88 12.62 -6.43
C GLY A 156 -7.50 13.24 -5.10
N GLN A 157 -8.27 13.04 -4.03
CA GLN A 157 -8.01 13.60 -2.70
C GLN A 157 -6.63 13.21 -2.16
N ILE A 158 -5.92 14.15 -1.55
CA ILE A 158 -4.58 13.94 -1.02
C ILE A 158 -4.56 14.09 0.49
N MET A 159 -3.96 13.10 1.16
CA MET A 159 -3.55 13.17 2.56
C MET A 159 -2.07 13.49 2.65
N VAL A 160 -1.75 14.49 3.46
CA VAL A 160 -0.39 14.80 3.89
C VAL A 160 -0.26 14.44 5.37
N CYS A 161 0.68 13.57 5.73
CA CYS A 161 0.94 13.23 7.13
C CYS A 161 2.43 13.40 7.42
N LEU A 162 2.75 14.35 8.28
CA LEU A 162 4.12 14.61 8.74
C LEU A 162 4.42 13.71 9.94
N VAL A 163 5.42 12.86 9.82
CA VAL A 163 5.87 12.02 10.94
C VAL A 163 6.98 12.74 11.68
N CYS A 164 6.68 13.15 12.90
CA CYS A 164 7.55 13.96 13.73
C CYS A 164 7.94 13.25 15.02
N THR A 165 9.04 13.68 15.64
CA THR A 165 9.49 13.13 16.94
C THR A 165 8.65 13.63 18.13
N ARG A 166 7.88 14.71 17.96
CA ARG A 166 7.03 15.36 18.98
C ARG A 166 5.85 16.08 18.31
N PRO A 167 4.75 16.37 19.05
CA PRO A 167 3.52 16.93 18.48
C PRO A 167 3.60 18.41 18.08
N ASN A 168 4.63 19.12 18.51
CA ASN A 168 4.76 20.55 18.24
C ASN A 168 5.55 20.80 16.94
N LEU A 169 4.84 21.15 15.87
CA LEU A 169 5.42 21.57 14.58
C LEU A 169 5.44 23.10 14.54
N PRO A 170 6.63 23.73 14.45
CA PRO A 170 6.72 25.17 14.25
C PRO A 170 6.03 25.63 12.97
N HIS A 171 5.33 26.76 13.01
CA HIS A 171 4.65 27.35 11.87
C HIS A 171 3.60 26.45 11.17
N ALA A 172 2.92 25.58 11.95
CA ALA A 172 1.96 24.61 11.40
C ALA A 172 0.83 25.27 10.59
N ASP A 173 0.27 26.38 11.06
CA ASP A 173 -0.81 27.11 10.35
C ASP A 173 -0.33 27.70 9.02
N ALA A 174 0.87 28.27 9.00
CA ALA A 174 1.47 28.80 7.78
C ALA A 174 1.78 27.69 6.77
N LEU A 175 2.23 26.52 7.25
CA LEU A 175 2.43 25.32 6.44
C LEU A 175 1.12 24.87 5.80
N CYS A 176 0.07 24.72 6.60
CA CYS A 176 -1.24 24.29 6.13
C CYS A 176 -1.82 25.25 5.08
N THR A 177 -1.72 26.55 5.33
CA THR A 177 -2.17 27.57 4.39
C THR A 177 -1.42 27.48 3.06
N ARG A 178 -0.07 27.46 3.11
CA ARG A 178 0.78 27.37 1.91
C ARG A 178 0.52 26.12 1.08
N LEU A 179 0.41 24.95 1.74
CA LEU A 179 0.14 23.70 1.03
C LEU A 179 -1.22 23.70 0.33
N ARG A 180 -2.25 24.23 0.97
CA ARG A 180 -3.60 24.30 0.40
C ARG A 180 -3.70 25.29 -0.76
N GLU A 181 -2.96 26.40 -0.71
CA GLU A 181 -2.88 27.36 -1.81
C GLU A 181 -2.16 26.79 -3.02
N GLN A 182 -1.14 25.95 -2.81
CA GLN A 182 -0.35 25.35 -3.89
C GLN A 182 -0.96 24.06 -4.46
N PHE A 183 -1.69 23.29 -3.64
CA PHE A 183 -2.21 21.97 -3.99
C PHE A 183 -3.68 21.84 -3.55
N ALA A 184 -4.59 22.18 -4.45
CA ALA A 184 -6.04 22.22 -4.18
C ALA A 184 -6.63 20.87 -3.78
N ASP A 185 -6.02 19.75 -4.22
CA ASP A 185 -6.50 18.39 -3.94
C ASP A 185 -6.17 17.89 -2.53
N ILE A 186 -5.46 18.69 -1.70
CA ILE A 186 -5.18 18.31 -0.31
C ILE A 186 -6.46 18.40 0.52
N ALA A 187 -7.00 17.23 0.85
CA ALA A 187 -8.20 17.08 1.67
C ALA A 187 -7.90 17.11 3.17
N THR A 188 -6.72 16.61 3.58
CA THR A 188 -6.35 16.58 5.00
C THR A 188 -4.84 16.66 5.21
N ILE A 189 -4.44 17.32 6.31
CA ILE A 189 -3.05 17.43 6.76
C ILE A 189 -2.98 16.94 8.21
N LEU A 190 -2.09 16.02 8.47
CA LEU A 190 -1.91 15.34 9.74
C LEU A 190 -0.49 15.49 10.27
N LEU A 191 -0.35 15.42 11.56
CA LEU A 191 0.92 15.23 12.25
C LEU A 191 0.84 13.93 13.05
N ASN A 192 1.71 12.98 12.72
CA ASN A 192 1.86 11.73 13.46
C ASN A 192 3.11 11.79 14.31
N VAL A 193 2.99 11.37 15.59
CA VAL A 193 4.11 11.40 16.54
C VAL A 193 4.76 10.03 16.64
N ASN A 194 6.02 9.96 16.23
CA ASN A 194 6.86 8.78 16.43
C ASN A 194 8.19 9.18 17.06
N SER A 195 8.27 9.12 18.38
CA SER A 195 9.47 9.41 19.16
C SER A 195 10.37 8.19 19.38
N LYS A 196 9.93 6.98 18.97
CA LYS A 196 10.64 5.73 19.23
C LYS A 196 11.76 5.51 18.22
N ASN A 197 12.87 4.95 18.66
CA ASN A 197 13.92 4.45 17.76
C ASN A 197 13.50 3.06 17.23
N THR A 198 12.80 3.04 16.12
CA THR A 198 12.20 1.85 15.52
C THR A 198 12.08 2.01 14.00
N ASN A 199 12.04 0.89 13.28
CA ASN A 199 11.78 0.86 11.85
C ASN A 199 10.30 1.10 11.47
N VAL A 200 9.40 1.14 12.47
CA VAL A 200 8.00 1.50 12.24
C VAL A 200 7.92 2.99 11.96
N ILE A 201 7.33 3.36 10.83
CA ILE A 201 7.29 4.75 10.36
C ILE A 201 6.27 5.56 11.14
N LEU A 202 5.02 5.09 11.22
CA LEU A 202 3.93 5.77 11.92
C LEU A 202 3.88 5.38 13.39
N GLY A 203 3.77 6.38 14.27
CA GLY A 203 3.46 6.16 15.68
C GLY A 203 1.95 5.98 15.87
N THR A 204 1.54 5.80 17.13
CA THR A 204 0.14 5.59 17.52
C THR A 204 -0.66 6.89 17.72
N GLU A 205 0.03 8.00 17.94
CA GLU A 205 -0.58 9.31 18.18
C GLU A 205 -0.62 10.11 16.88
N THR A 206 -1.80 10.62 16.52
CA THR A 206 -1.99 11.43 15.30
C THR A 206 -2.87 12.63 15.60
N HIS A 207 -2.45 13.82 15.18
CA HIS A 207 -3.17 15.08 15.31
C HIS A 207 -3.59 15.57 13.92
N THR A 208 -4.85 16.00 13.79
CA THR A 208 -5.33 16.63 12.57
C THR A 208 -4.99 18.12 12.60
N LEU A 209 -4.20 18.58 11.64
CA LEU A 209 -3.87 20.00 11.45
C LEU A 209 -4.88 20.68 10.53
N TYR A 210 -5.40 19.94 9.53
CA TYR A 210 -6.42 20.42 8.60
C TYR A 210 -7.25 19.25 8.07
N GLY A 211 -8.54 19.52 7.80
CA GLY A 211 -9.47 18.57 7.17
C GLY A 211 -10.01 17.51 8.14
N PRO A 212 -10.62 16.43 7.61
CA PRO A 212 -11.33 15.44 8.42
C PRO A 212 -10.44 14.36 9.06
N GLY A 213 -9.15 14.30 8.73
CA GLY A 213 -8.23 13.26 9.22
C GLY A 213 -8.17 12.00 8.32
N TYR A 214 -8.89 11.97 7.24
CA TYR A 214 -8.92 10.90 6.25
C TYR A 214 -9.10 11.46 4.84
N ILE A 215 -8.94 10.62 3.84
CA ILE A 215 -9.38 10.84 2.47
C ILE A 215 -10.40 9.79 2.07
N GLU A 216 -11.22 10.11 1.09
CA GLU A 216 -12.16 9.19 0.48
C GLU A 216 -11.65 8.72 -0.87
N ASP A 217 -11.96 7.46 -1.21
CA ASP A 217 -11.68 6.88 -2.52
C ASP A 217 -12.68 5.77 -2.82
N THR A 218 -12.55 5.14 -3.99
CA THR A 218 -13.31 3.93 -4.33
C THR A 218 -12.35 2.84 -4.82
N LEU A 219 -12.71 1.58 -4.58
CA LEU A 219 -12.01 0.41 -5.12
C LEU A 219 -13.05 -0.59 -5.61
N CYS A 220 -13.07 -0.86 -6.91
CA CYS A 220 -14.14 -1.66 -7.55
C CYS A 220 -15.56 -1.20 -7.17
N GLY A 221 -15.78 0.10 -7.09
CA GLY A 221 -17.07 0.68 -6.68
C GLY A 221 -17.33 0.70 -5.17
N VAL A 222 -16.52 0.06 -4.35
CA VAL A 222 -16.64 0.09 -2.88
C VAL A 222 -16.12 1.43 -2.36
N PRO A 223 -16.95 2.28 -1.73
CA PRO A 223 -16.51 3.55 -1.14
C PRO A 223 -15.70 3.28 0.13
N VAL A 224 -14.52 3.89 0.23
CA VAL A 224 -13.62 3.70 1.37
C VAL A 224 -13.18 5.03 1.98
N GLN A 225 -13.01 5.05 3.30
CA GLN A 225 -12.31 6.11 4.01
C GLN A 225 -10.94 5.61 4.46
N LEU A 226 -9.90 6.37 4.10
CA LEU A 226 -8.52 5.98 4.30
C LEU A 226 -7.83 6.94 5.28
N GLY A 227 -7.60 6.47 6.49
CA GLY A 227 -6.73 7.14 7.46
C GLY A 227 -5.24 6.81 7.22
N PRO A 228 -4.33 7.39 8.01
CA PRO A 228 -2.89 7.15 7.83
C PRO A 228 -2.49 5.68 8.07
N LEU A 229 -3.17 4.98 8.97
CA LEU A 229 -2.89 3.58 9.33
C LEU A 229 -3.67 2.58 8.48
N SER A 230 -4.67 3.01 7.70
CA SER A 230 -5.48 2.10 6.88
C SER A 230 -4.62 1.35 5.86
N PHE A 231 -4.76 0.03 5.80
CA PHE A 231 -4.25 -0.75 4.69
C PHE A 231 -5.07 -0.43 3.44
N TYR A 232 -4.42 -0.24 2.31
CA TYR A 232 -5.05 -0.05 1.01
C TYR A 232 -4.07 -0.44 -0.08
N GLN A 233 -4.56 -1.10 -1.13
CA GLN A 233 -3.74 -1.55 -2.26
C GLN A 233 -3.06 -0.37 -2.94
N VAL A 234 -1.73 -0.38 -3.00
CA VAL A 234 -0.95 0.78 -3.48
C VAL A 234 -1.02 1.00 -4.99
N ASN A 235 -1.39 -0.03 -5.76
CA ASN A 235 -1.68 0.04 -7.19
C ASN A 235 -3.17 -0.24 -7.38
N THR A 236 -4.00 0.81 -7.28
CA THR A 236 -5.46 0.70 -7.32
C THR A 236 -5.94 0.04 -8.61
N LEU A 237 -5.47 0.49 -9.77
CA LEU A 237 -5.92 -0.03 -11.06
C LEU A 237 -5.55 -1.52 -11.26
N ALA A 238 -4.38 -1.94 -10.78
CA ALA A 238 -4.01 -3.35 -10.83
C ALA A 238 -4.81 -4.19 -9.83
N ALA A 239 -5.15 -3.64 -8.65
CA ALA A 239 -6.00 -4.30 -7.68
C ALA A 239 -7.43 -4.48 -8.22
N GLU A 240 -8.00 -3.47 -8.87
CA GLU A 240 -9.32 -3.56 -9.51
C GLU A 240 -9.35 -4.62 -10.60
N ARG A 241 -8.29 -4.69 -11.40
CA ARG A 241 -8.16 -5.75 -12.40
C ARG A 241 -8.06 -7.14 -11.77
N LEU A 242 -7.28 -7.28 -10.70
CA LEU A 242 -7.16 -8.53 -9.94
C LEU A 242 -8.51 -8.95 -9.34
N TYR A 243 -9.24 -8.02 -8.71
CA TYR A 243 -10.55 -8.31 -8.11
C TYR A 243 -11.59 -8.67 -9.18
N GLY A 244 -11.54 -8.00 -10.35
CA GLY A 244 -12.38 -8.38 -11.49
C GLY A 244 -12.12 -9.81 -11.99
N ILE A 245 -10.85 -10.24 -12.04
CA ILE A 245 -10.48 -11.63 -12.38
C ILE A 245 -10.98 -12.59 -11.30
N ALA A 246 -10.80 -12.25 -10.02
CA ALA A 246 -11.28 -13.07 -8.90
C ALA A 246 -12.81 -13.24 -8.97
N ALA A 247 -13.55 -12.17 -9.25
CA ALA A 247 -15.01 -12.21 -9.42
C ALA A 247 -15.44 -13.13 -10.59
N GLN A 248 -14.69 -13.09 -11.71
CA GLN A 248 -14.95 -14.00 -12.85
C GLN A 248 -14.74 -15.46 -12.47
N TYR A 249 -13.71 -15.78 -11.69
CA TYR A 249 -13.48 -17.17 -11.23
C TYR A 249 -14.45 -17.59 -10.14
N ALA A 250 -14.92 -16.68 -9.32
CA ALA A 250 -15.90 -16.95 -8.28
C ALA A 250 -17.24 -17.46 -8.84
N GLN A 251 -17.66 -16.98 -10.01
CA GLN A 251 -18.92 -17.34 -10.69
C GLN A 251 -20.14 -17.28 -9.75
N LEU A 252 -20.14 -16.29 -8.84
CA LEU A 252 -21.19 -16.12 -7.84
C LEU A 252 -22.58 -16.01 -8.45
N THR A 253 -23.56 -16.60 -7.79
CA THR A 253 -24.99 -16.48 -8.05
C THR A 253 -25.70 -15.81 -6.89
N PRO A 254 -26.94 -15.27 -7.09
CA PRO A 254 -27.71 -14.65 -6.01
C PRO A 254 -28.08 -15.59 -4.83
N ASP A 255 -27.87 -16.88 -4.97
CA ASP A 255 -28.16 -17.87 -3.91
C ASP A 255 -26.91 -18.22 -3.08
N ASP A 256 -25.73 -17.80 -3.51
CA ASP A 256 -24.45 -18.19 -2.93
C ASP A 256 -24.11 -17.42 -1.64
N LEU A 257 -23.42 -18.11 -0.74
CA LEU A 257 -22.73 -17.56 0.41
C LEU A 257 -21.23 -17.37 0.08
N LEU A 258 -20.77 -16.11 0.13
CA LEU A 258 -19.37 -15.77 -0.04
C LEU A 258 -18.69 -15.63 1.32
N LEU A 259 -17.61 -16.38 1.54
CA LEU A 259 -16.72 -16.24 2.69
C LEU A 259 -15.42 -15.56 2.25
N ASP A 260 -15.11 -14.38 2.83
CA ASP A 260 -13.87 -13.61 2.59
C ASP A 260 -12.98 -13.70 3.84
N LEU A 261 -11.98 -14.59 3.79
CA LEU A 261 -11.00 -14.77 4.87
C LEU A 261 -9.79 -13.83 4.64
N TYR A 262 -9.33 -13.20 5.70
CA TYR A 262 -8.36 -12.08 5.67
C TYR A 262 -8.93 -10.85 4.98
N CYS A 263 -10.21 -10.54 5.20
CA CYS A 263 -10.96 -9.57 4.41
C CYS A 263 -10.46 -8.12 4.54
N GLY A 264 -9.62 -7.81 5.54
CA GLY A 264 -9.16 -6.46 5.79
C GLY A 264 -10.35 -5.52 6.00
N MET A 265 -10.41 -4.42 5.23
CA MET A 265 -11.55 -3.49 5.23
C MET A 265 -12.71 -3.95 4.31
N GLY A 266 -12.76 -5.22 3.95
CA GLY A 266 -13.85 -5.86 3.22
C GLY A 266 -13.89 -5.59 1.72
N THR A 267 -12.86 -4.99 1.13
CA THR A 267 -12.93 -4.49 -0.26
C THR A 267 -13.08 -5.59 -1.30
N ILE A 268 -12.53 -6.80 -1.09
CA ILE A 268 -12.68 -7.92 -2.02
C ILE A 268 -14.12 -8.44 -1.97
N GLY A 269 -14.60 -8.86 -0.79
CA GLY A 269 -15.96 -9.40 -0.64
C GLY A 269 -17.02 -8.37 -1.02
N LEU A 270 -16.89 -7.12 -0.58
CA LEU A 270 -17.84 -6.05 -0.91
C LEU A 270 -17.90 -5.72 -2.39
N SER A 271 -16.79 -5.88 -3.14
CA SER A 271 -16.80 -5.68 -4.59
C SER A 271 -17.66 -6.71 -5.35
N MET A 272 -17.96 -7.83 -4.71
CA MET A 272 -18.73 -8.95 -5.26
C MET A 272 -20.11 -9.11 -4.59
N VAL A 273 -20.42 -8.31 -3.58
CA VAL A 273 -21.61 -8.50 -2.73
C VAL A 273 -22.94 -8.47 -3.50
N ASP A 274 -23.02 -7.75 -4.61
CA ASP A 274 -24.23 -7.70 -5.43
C ASP A 274 -24.54 -9.00 -6.16
N TYR A 275 -23.54 -9.88 -6.28
CA TYR A 275 -23.66 -11.17 -6.98
C TYR A 275 -23.92 -12.35 -6.04
N CYS A 276 -23.98 -12.16 -4.72
CA CYS A 276 -24.21 -13.21 -3.75
C CYS A 276 -25.41 -12.91 -2.83
N ARG A 277 -25.95 -13.96 -2.18
CA ARG A 277 -26.98 -13.85 -1.17
C ARG A 277 -26.47 -13.17 0.09
N GLU A 278 -25.29 -13.60 0.54
CA GLU A 278 -24.70 -13.17 1.80
C GLU A 278 -23.18 -13.14 1.71
N LEU A 279 -22.56 -12.15 2.37
CA LEU A 279 -21.12 -12.02 2.54
C LEU A 279 -20.76 -12.20 4.01
N VAL A 280 -19.83 -13.11 4.28
CA VAL A 280 -19.19 -13.26 5.58
C VAL A 280 -17.71 -12.91 5.45
N GLY A 281 -17.26 -11.88 6.17
CA GLY A 281 -15.87 -11.43 6.19
C GLY A 281 -15.21 -11.73 7.53
N VAL A 282 -13.96 -12.19 7.52
CA VAL A 282 -13.16 -12.50 8.72
C VAL A 282 -11.82 -11.81 8.63
N GLU A 283 -11.46 -11.06 9.68
CA GLU A 283 -10.19 -10.34 9.80
C GLU A 283 -9.77 -10.28 11.28
N ILE A 284 -8.46 -10.38 11.54
CA ILE A 284 -7.93 -10.38 12.92
C ILE A 284 -7.77 -8.97 13.50
N VAL A 285 -7.72 -7.93 12.64
CA VAL A 285 -7.51 -6.53 13.04
C VAL A 285 -8.85 -5.85 13.30
N PRO A 286 -9.16 -5.47 14.56
CA PRO A 286 -10.45 -4.88 14.92
C PRO A 286 -10.79 -3.61 14.12
N GLU A 287 -9.83 -2.73 13.92
CA GLU A 287 -10.02 -1.46 13.19
C GLU A 287 -10.35 -1.70 11.71
N ALA A 288 -9.85 -2.79 11.12
CA ALA A 288 -10.18 -3.16 9.76
C ALA A 288 -11.62 -3.69 9.66
N ILE A 289 -12.09 -4.46 10.64
CA ILE A 289 -13.49 -4.91 10.74
C ILE A 289 -14.45 -3.73 10.87
N GLU A 290 -14.14 -2.75 11.73
CA GLU A 290 -14.98 -1.55 11.83
C GLU A 290 -15.00 -0.75 10.51
N SER A 291 -13.88 -0.72 9.79
CA SER A 291 -13.81 -0.14 8.44
C SER A 291 -14.65 -0.93 7.44
N ALA A 292 -14.64 -2.26 7.49
CA ALA A 292 -15.45 -3.12 6.61
C ALA A 292 -16.95 -2.89 6.81
N LYS A 293 -17.41 -2.86 8.06
CA LYS A 293 -18.81 -2.53 8.41
C LYS A 293 -19.22 -1.14 7.92
N ALA A 294 -18.35 -0.16 8.13
CA ALA A 294 -18.60 1.21 7.68
C ALA A 294 -18.63 1.30 6.14
N ASN A 295 -17.79 0.55 5.43
CA ASN A 295 -17.80 0.50 3.97
C ASN A 295 -19.09 -0.15 3.45
N ALA A 296 -19.53 -1.27 4.04
CA ALA A 296 -20.83 -1.88 3.72
C ALA A 296 -22.00 -0.91 3.93
N ALA A 297 -22.02 -0.17 5.05
CA ALA A 297 -23.05 0.83 5.33
C ALA A 297 -23.04 1.98 4.31
N ARG A 298 -21.88 2.42 3.81
CA ARG A 298 -21.76 3.43 2.75
C ARG A 298 -22.30 2.95 1.40
N MET A 299 -22.27 1.64 1.16
CA MET A 299 -22.89 1.04 -0.05
C MET A 299 -24.41 0.96 0.05
N GLY A 300 -24.99 1.14 1.25
CA GLY A 300 -26.41 1.18 1.50
C GLY A 300 -26.92 0.06 2.41
N ASP A 301 -28.14 0.26 2.94
CA ASP A 301 -28.74 -0.63 3.94
C ASP A 301 -28.88 -2.08 3.45
N ALA A 302 -29.18 -2.29 2.18
CA ALA A 302 -29.32 -3.62 1.59
C ALA A 302 -27.99 -4.40 1.60
N VAL A 303 -26.87 -3.71 1.32
CA VAL A 303 -25.53 -4.30 1.37
C VAL A 303 -25.14 -4.57 2.81
N ALA A 304 -25.36 -3.61 3.70
CA ALA A 304 -25.08 -3.77 5.13
C ALA A 304 -25.85 -4.95 5.75
N ALA A 305 -27.10 -5.13 5.36
CA ALA A 305 -27.96 -6.20 5.90
C ALA A 305 -27.51 -7.63 5.51
N LYS A 306 -26.87 -7.78 4.33
CA LYS A 306 -26.39 -9.06 3.84
C LYS A 306 -24.88 -9.28 4.03
N SER A 307 -24.19 -8.36 4.74
CA SER A 307 -22.76 -8.44 5.00
C SER A 307 -22.48 -8.57 6.49
N CYS A 308 -21.82 -9.65 6.87
CA CYS A 308 -21.47 -9.94 8.26
C CYS A 308 -19.95 -10.00 8.42
N PHE A 309 -19.40 -9.22 9.39
CA PHE A 309 -17.95 -9.15 9.60
C PHE A 309 -17.57 -9.53 11.02
N PHE A 310 -16.63 -10.47 11.15
CA PHE A 310 -16.13 -11.02 12.41
C PHE A 310 -14.66 -10.68 12.65
N CYS A 311 -14.35 -10.19 13.85
CA CYS A 311 -12.96 -10.01 14.29
C CYS A 311 -12.46 -11.31 14.89
N ALA A 312 -11.68 -12.09 14.12
CA ALA A 312 -11.14 -13.37 14.55
C ALA A 312 -9.91 -13.77 13.71
N ASP A 313 -9.14 -14.73 14.23
CA ASP A 313 -8.14 -15.44 13.43
C ASP A 313 -8.85 -16.30 12.37
N ALA A 314 -8.32 -16.30 11.13
CA ALA A 314 -8.98 -16.92 10.00
C ALA A 314 -9.18 -18.45 10.18
N GLY A 315 -8.16 -19.17 10.67
CA GLY A 315 -8.25 -20.62 10.89
C GLY A 315 -9.23 -20.97 12.00
N GLN A 316 -9.23 -20.22 13.11
CA GLN A 316 -10.19 -20.41 14.20
C GLN A 316 -11.62 -20.10 13.75
N ALA A 317 -11.80 -19.02 12.98
CA ALA A 317 -13.10 -18.66 12.47
C ALA A 317 -13.63 -19.67 11.47
N ALA A 318 -12.82 -20.13 10.51
CA ALA A 318 -13.20 -21.15 9.53
C ALA A 318 -13.66 -22.44 10.22
N THR A 319 -12.86 -22.95 11.18
CA THR A 319 -13.20 -24.14 11.97
C THR A 319 -14.52 -23.97 12.75
N ARG A 320 -14.72 -22.80 13.37
CA ARG A 320 -15.93 -22.51 14.14
C ARG A 320 -17.15 -22.40 13.22
N LEU A 321 -17.06 -21.67 12.13
CA LEU A 321 -18.16 -21.48 11.17
C LEU A 321 -18.58 -22.84 10.56
N ALA A 322 -17.61 -23.69 10.20
CA ALA A 322 -17.89 -25.05 9.74
C ALA A 322 -18.62 -25.91 10.82
N ALA A 323 -18.19 -25.81 12.08
CA ALA A 323 -18.84 -26.52 13.19
C ALA A 323 -20.27 -26.02 13.49
N GLU A 324 -20.54 -24.73 13.22
CA GLU A 324 -21.86 -24.11 13.32
C GLU A 324 -22.75 -24.42 12.10
N GLY A 325 -22.25 -25.18 11.11
CA GLY A 325 -22.99 -25.59 9.91
C GLY A 325 -22.99 -24.53 8.79
N LEU A 326 -22.09 -23.53 8.81
CA LEU A 326 -21.91 -22.62 7.70
C LEU A 326 -21.15 -23.32 6.57
N HIS A 327 -21.78 -23.43 5.42
CA HIS A 327 -21.19 -24.02 4.21
C HIS A 327 -21.13 -22.95 3.12
N PRO A 328 -19.98 -22.24 2.97
CA PRO A 328 -19.84 -21.25 1.91
C PRO A 328 -19.77 -21.94 0.54
N ASP A 329 -20.42 -21.33 -0.45
CA ASP A 329 -20.36 -21.77 -1.84
C ASP A 329 -19.05 -21.29 -2.50
N VAL A 330 -18.54 -20.13 -2.09
CA VAL A 330 -17.28 -19.56 -2.55
C VAL A 330 -16.46 -19.03 -1.38
N VAL A 331 -15.16 -19.34 -1.37
CA VAL A 331 -14.20 -18.81 -0.39
C VAL A 331 -13.15 -17.98 -1.11
N MET A 332 -13.00 -16.70 -0.68
CA MET A 332 -11.91 -15.82 -1.07
C MET A 332 -10.81 -15.86 -0.01
N LEU A 333 -9.57 -15.94 -0.47
CA LEU A 333 -8.39 -16.02 0.38
C LEU A 333 -7.34 -14.99 -0.10
N ASP A 334 -7.05 -13.96 0.71
CA ASP A 334 -5.91 -13.05 0.51
C ASP A 334 -4.99 -13.05 1.74
N PRO A 335 -4.29 -14.19 2.00
CA PRO A 335 -3.49 -14.34 3.21
C PRO A 335 -2.23 -13.47 3.19
N PRO A 336 -1.60 -13.24 4.37
CA PRO A 336 -0.30 -12.60 4.46
C PRO A 336 0.79 -13.42 3.74
N ARG A 337 1.98 -12.84 3.53
CA ARG A 337 3.09 -13.47 2.78
C ARG A 337 3.53 -14.87 3.28
N LYS A 338 3.22 -15.23 4.52
CA LYS A 338 3.47 -16.58 5.06
C LYS A 338 2.47 -17.64 4.56
N GLY A 339 1.41 -17.24 3.87
CA GLY A 339 0.33 -18.11 3.42
C GLY A 339 -0.70 -18.39 4.51
N CYS A 340 -1.62 -19.33 4.21
CA CYS A 340 -2.57 -19.88 5.17
C CYS A 340 -1.90 -20.94 6.05
N ASP A 341 -2.37 -21.08 7.27
CA ASP A 341 -2.02 -22.20 8.13
C ASP A 341 -2.85 -23.46 7.80
N GLU A 342 -2.44 -24.59 8.36
CA GLU A 342 -3.10 -25.89 8.14
C GLU A 342 -4.56 -25.87 8.63
N ALA A 343 -4.86 -25.17 9.73
CA ALA A 343 -6.21 -25.06 10.27
C ALA A 343 -7.16 -24.35 9.30
N THR A 344 -6.69 -23.26 8.67
CA THR A 344 -7.45 -22.55 7.64
C THR A 344 -7.73 -23.41 6.41
N LEU A 345 -6.74 -24.23 5.99
CA LEU A 345 -6.86 -25.05 4.77
C LEU A 345 -7.67 -26.34 4.99
N SER A 346 -7.82 -26.80 6.24
CA SER A 346 -8.52 -28.03 6.58
C SER A 346 -9.98 -27.82 6.97
N ALA A 347 -10.36 -26.59 7.28
CA ALA A 347 -11.74 -26.22 7.61
C ALA A 347 -12.57 -25.99 6.37
#